data_4c5d560253776a81085650df3b49f3b1
#
_entry.id   4c5d560253776a81085650df3b49f3b1
#
_cell.length_a   1.000
_cell.length_b   1.000
_cell.length_c   1.000
_cell.angle_alpha   90.00
_cell.angle_beta   90.00
_cell.angle_gamma   90.00
#
_symmetry.space_group_name_H-M   'P 1'
#
loop_
_entity.id
_entity.type
_entity.pdbx_description
1 polymer ?
#
loop_
_entity_poly.entity_id
_entity_poly.type
_entity_poly.pdbx_seq_one_letter_code
_entity_poly.pdbx_strand_id
1 'polypeptide(L)'
;MKVILIGFMGSGKTTVSNLLSDQLNLPVTDLDQAIIDHSQMSIPQIFKRSGEIGFRQIEHQVLIETLQSKDGILATGGGTPLRADNRLKLQEDPAPVILLHASPEETARRIQGSHDRPIANQLDVIGLEKLLAKRQSKYEECADITIDTDDRSPQSIVDEIKDIMSN
;
A
#
# COMPACT_ATOMS: atom_id res chain seq x y z
N MET A 1 -2.82 3.97 -14.26
CA MET A 1 -3.75 3.28 -13.33
C MET A 1 -5.11 3.97 -13.30
N LYS A 2 -6.11 3.40 -12.60
CA LYS A 2 -7.42 4.07 -12.31
C LYS A 2 -7.44 4.62 -10.89
N VAL A 3 -6.79 3.93 -9.97
CA VAL A 3 -6.61 4.36 -8.58
C VAL A 3 -5.38 3.68 -7.98
N ILE A 4 -4.68 4.39 -7.13
CA ILE A 4 -3.51 3.90 -6.42
C ILE A 4 -3.77 3.99 -4.91
N LEU A 5 -3.67 2.87 -4.21
CA LEU A 5 -3.85 2.80 -2.77
C LEU A 5 -2.49 2.71 -2.07
N ILE A 6 -2.22 3.68 -1.22
CA ILE A 6 -1.05 3.71 -0.34
C ILE A 6 -1.49 3.67 1.13
N GLY A 7 -0.56 3.41 2.03
CA GLY A 7 -0.84 3.43 3.48
C GLY A 7 -0.01 2.42 4.25
N PHE A 8 -0.08 2.53 5.55
CA PHE A 8 0.66 1.67 6.48
C PHE A 8 0.17 0.22 6.42
N MET A 9 0.95 -0.70 7.00
CA MET A 9 0.48 -2.08 7.18
C MET A 9 -0.80 -2.11 8.01
N GLY A 10 -1.74 -3.01 7.68
CA GLY A 10 -3.03 -3.09 8.38
C GLY A 10 -4.05 -2.01 8.04
N SER A 11 -3.73 -1.04 7.17
CA SER A 11 -4.69 0.02 6.76
C SER A 11 -5.82 -0.49 5.85
N GLY A 12 -5.81 -1.75 5.41
CA GLY A 12 -6.89 -2.36 4.65
C GLY A 12 -6.73 -2.33 3.13
N LYS A 13 -5.57 -1.92 2.59
CA LYS A 13 -5.34 -1.80 1.13
C LYS A 13 -5.76 -3.03 0.35
N THR A 14 -5.30 -4.20 0.73
CA THR A 14 -5.62 -5.47 0.03
C THR A 14 -7.11 -5.78 0.06
N THR A 15 -7.77 -5.59 1.19
CA THR A 15 -9.22 -5.82 1.33
C THR A 15 -10.01 -4.84 0.47
N VAL A 16 -9.67 -3.57 0.54
CA VAL A 16 -10.34 -2.49 -0.21
C VAL A 16 -10.09 -2.64 -1.70
N SER A 17 -8.86 -2.94 -2.13
CA SER A 17 -8.53 -3.11 -3.56
C SER A 17 -9.27 -4.29 -4.18
N ASN A 18 -9.38 -5.42 -3.48
CA ASN A 18 -10.11 -6.57 -3.97
C ASN A 18 -11.62 -6.28 -4.09
N LEU A 19 -12.22 -5.67 -3.07
CA LEU A 19 -13.64 -5.32 -3.11
C LEU A 19 -13.94 -4.28 -4.20
N LEU A 20 -13.05 -3.31 -4.39
CA LEU A 20 -13.16 -2.32 -5.45
C LEU A 20 -13.02 -2.96 -6.84
N SER A 21 -12.11 -3.94 -6.99
CA SER A 21 -11.95 -4.74 -8.20
C SER A 21 -13.22 -5.48 -8.59
N ASP A 22 -13.82 -6.16 -7.62
CA ASP A 22 -15.07 -6.93 -7.84
C ASP A 22 -16.21 -6.02 -8.29
N GLN A 23 -16.31 -4.81 -7.72
CA GLN A 23 -17.39 -3.89 -8.04
C GLN A 23 -17.19 -3.13 -9.36
N LEU A 24 -15.95 -2.81 -9.72
CA LEU A 24 -15.63 -2.07 -10.94
C LEU A 24 -15.22 -2.94 -12.11
N ASN A 25 -15.05 -4.25 -11.88
CA ASN A 25 -14.50 -5.19 -12.85
C ASN A 25 -13.15 -4.73 -13.40
N LEU A 26 -12.27 -4.24 -12.52
CA LEU A 26 -10.92 -3.79 -12.83
C LEU A 26 -9.89 -4.77 -12.26
N PRO A 27 -8.77 -5.02 -12.94
CA PRO A 27 -7.69 -5.84 -12.40
C PRO A 27 -7.03 -5.15 -11.20
N VAL A 28 -6.62 -5.94 -10.20
CA VAL A 28 -5.79 -5.48 -9.07
C VAL A 28 -4.36 -5.95 -9.26
N THR A 29 -3.43 -5.05 -9.02
CA THR A 29 -2.02 -5.38 -8.81
C THR A 29 -1.65 -5.09 -7.36
N ASP A 30 -1.34 -6.14 -6.60
CA ASP A 30 -0.63 -6.02 -5.32
C ASP A 30 0.86 -5.94 -5.63
N LEU A 31 1.52 -4.83 -5.23
CA LEU A 31 2.91 -4.59 -5.57
C LEU A 31 3.86 -5.60 -4.91
N ASP A 32 3.56 -6.05 -3.69
CA ASP A 32 4.37 -7.05 -3.00
C ASP A 32 4.31 -8.39 -3.76
N GLN A 33 3.14 -8.79 -4.27
CA GLN A 33 2.99 -9.97 -5.11
C GLN A 33 3.70 -9.79 -6.46
N ALA A 34 3.58 -8.63 -7.09
CA ALA A 34 4.28 -8.34 -8.36
C ALA A 34 5.81 -8.43 -8.19
N ILE A 35 6.35 -7.99 -7.04
CA ILE A 35 7.78 -8.15 -6.71
C ILE A 35 8.17 -9.63 -6.61
N ILE A 36 7.34 -10.44 -5.95
CA ILE A 36 7.56 -11.89 -5.83
C ILE A 36 7.57 -12.55 -7.22
N ASP A 37 6.61 -12.21 -8.06
CA ASP A 37 6.48 -12.77 -9.41
C ASP A 37 7.64 -12.35 -10.31
N HIS A 38 8.07 -11.08 -10.22
CA HIS A 38 9.22 -10.56 -10.98
C HIS A 38 10.53 -11.21 -10.55
N SER A 39 10.77 -11.34 -9.26
CA SER A 39 12.04 -11.83 -8.71
C SER A 39 12.12 -13.35 -8.59
N GLN A 40 10.98 -14.06 -8.68
CA GLN A 40 10.82 -15.49 -8.40
C GLN A 40 11.36 -15.87 -7.00
N MET A 41 11.25 -14.94 -6.06
CA MET A 41 11.70 -15.09 -4.67
C MET A 41 10.70 -14.45 -3.72
N SER A 42 10.52 -15.04 -2.55
CA SER A 42 9.74 -14.40 -1.48
C SER A 42 10.45 -13.13 -0.96
N ILE A 43 9.70 -12.17 -0.45
CA ILE A 43 10.26 -10.93 0.11
C ILE A 43 11.35 -11.20 1.16
N PRO A 44 11.18 -12.13 2.14
CA PRO A 44 12.26 -12.49 3.05
C PRO A 44 13.51 -13.03 2.36
N GLN A 45 13.37 -13.78 1.27
CA GLN A 45 14.53 -14.27 0.51
C GLN A 45 15.26 -13.13 -0.20
N ILE A 46 14.53 -12.15 -0.74
CA ILE A 46 15.13 -10.94 -1.35
C ILE A 46 15.93 -10.16 -0.29
N PHE A 47 15.33 -9.93 0.88
CA PHE A 47 16.03 -9.25 2.00
C PHE A 47 17.28 -10.01 2.45
N LYS A 48 17.20 -11.34 2.56
CA LYS A 48 18.35 -12.17 2.92
C LYS A 48 19.49 -12.12 1.88
N ARG A 49 19.12 -12.06 0.60
CA ARG A 49 20.07 -12.09 -0.53
C ARG A 49 20.71 -10.72 -0.79
N SER A 50 19.91 -9.65 -0.76
CA SER A 50 20.28 -8.32 -1.29
C SER A 50 20.11 -7.18 -0.28
N GLY A 51 19.65 -7.48 0.93
CA GLY A 51 19.32 -6.49 1.96
C GLY A 51 18.18 -5.55 1.58
N GLU A 52 17.95 -4.54 2.41
CA GLU A 52 16.90 -3.56 2.15
C GLU A 52 17.16 -2.76 0.87
N ILE A 53 18.40 -2.39 0.61
CA ILE A 53 18.77 -1.60 -0.59
C ILE A 53 18.39 -2.36 -1.86
N GLY A 54 18.74 -3.65 -1.95
CA GLY A 54 18.39 -4.47 -3.10
C GLY A 54 16.88 -4.67 -3.26
N PHE A 55 16.17 -4.89 -2.15
CA PHE A 55 14.71 -4.94 -2.18
C PHE A 55 14.10 -3.65 -2.72
N ARG A 56 14.55 -2.47 -2.24
CA ARG A 56 14.04 -1.17 -2.70
C ARG A 56 14.34 -0.87 -4.17
N GLN A 57 15.42 -1.41 -4.71
CA GLN A 57 15.70 -1.31 -6.15
C GLN A 57 14.72 -2.14 -6.98
N ILE A 58 14.45 -3.38 -6.57
CA ILE A 58 13.47 -4.24 -7.24
C ILE A 58 12.06 -3.63 -7.11
N GLU A 59 11.66 -3.19 -5.92
CA GLU A 59 10.38 -2.52 -5.68
C GLU A 59 10.18 -1.32 -6.62
N HIS A 60 11.20 -0.47 -6.76
CA HIS A 60 11.15 0.69 -7.66
C HIS A 60 10.97 0.28 -9.13
N GLN A 61 11.73 -0.72 -9.59
CA GLN A 61 11.62 -1.21 -10.95
C GLN A 61 10.23 -1.77 -11.24
N VAL A 62 9.73 -2.65 -10.36
CA VAL A 62 8.41 -3.26 -10.50
C VAL A 62 7.29 -2.22 -10.43
N LEU A 63 7.43 -1.20 -9.57
CA LEU A 63 6.49 -0.08 -9.53
C LEU A 63 6.40 0.63 -10.89
N ILE A 64 7.53 0.98 -11.50
CA ILE A 64 7.57 1.65 -12.81
C ILE A 64 6.90 0.77 -13.88
N GLU A 65 7.20 -0.51 -13.90
CA GLU A 65 6.60 -1.47 -14.84
C GLU A 65 5.08 -1.54 -14.65
N THR A 66 4.62 -1.59 -13.40
CA THR A 66 3.20 -1.63 -13.05
C THR A 66 2.46 -0.36 -13.47
N LEU A 67 3.06 0.81 -13.28
CA LEU A 67 2.46 2.10 -13.65
C LEU A 67 2.32 2.30 -15.17
N GLN A 68 2.98 1.49 -16.00
CA GLN A 68 2.75 1.51 -17.45
C GLN A 68 1.36 1.00 -17.84
N SER A 69 0.70 0.22 -16.99
CA SER A 69 -0.69 -0.18 -17.17
C SER A 69 -1.62 1.01 -16.95
N LYS A 70 -2.51 1.29 -17.91
CA LYS A 70 -3.48 2.39 -17.80
C LYS A 70 -4.77 2.02 -17.09
N ASP A 71 -5.03 0.73 -16.94
CA ASP A 71 -6.27 0.21 -16.37
C ASP A 71 -5.95 -0.73 -15.22
N GLY A 72 -6.52 -0.44 -14.06
CA GLY A 72 -6.36 -1.28 -12.89
C GLY A 72 -6.22 -0.50 -11.59
N ILE A 73 -6.26 -1.24 -10.51
CA ILE A 73 -6.09 -0.77 -9.14
C ILE A 73 -4.71 -1.21 -8.68
N LEU A 74 -3.89 -0.26 -8.20
CA LEU A 74 -2.61 -0.57 -7.59
C LEU A 74 -2.71 -0.51 -6.07
N ALA A 75 -2.41 -1.60 -5.38
CA ALA A 75 -2.19 -1.63 -3.94
C ALA A 75 -0.68 -1.70 -3.68
N THR A 76 -0.10 -0.65 -3.08
CA THR A 76 1.34 -0.59 -2.83
C THR A 76 1.73 -1.32 -1.54
N GLY A 77 3.00 -1.70 -1.43
CA GLY A 77 3.61 -2.07 -0.16
C GLY A 77 3.65 -0.87 0.81
N GLY A 78 3.58 -1.14 2.12
CA GLY A 78 3.59 -0.08 3.13
C GLY A 78 4.89 0.74 3.18
N GLY A 79 5.95 0.29 2.55
CA GLY A 79 7.23 1.01 2.45
C GLY A 79 7.45 1.71 1.12
N THR A 80 6.61 1.50 0.13
CA THR A 80 6.80 2.02 -1.23
C THR A 80 6.96 3.55 -1.27
N PRO A 81 6.15 4.37 -0.55
CA PRO A 81 6.30 5.82 -0.55
C PRO A 81 7.50 6.36 0.25
N LEU A 82 8.26 5.50 0.94
CA LEU A 82 9.42 5.96 1.71
C LEU A 82 10.57 6.42 0.79
N ARG A 83 10.68 5.84 -0.39
CA ARG A 83 11.65 6.25 -1.41
C ARG A 83 11.13 7.45 -2.20
N ALA A 84 11.92 8.52 -2.27
CA ALA A 84 11.52 9.76 -2.96
C ALA A 84 11.19 9.53 -4.44
N ASP A 85 11.99 8.72 -5.15
CA ASP A 85 11.74 8.41 -6.56
C ASP A 85 10.39 7.69 -6.76
N ASN A 86 9.97 6.83 -5.81
CA ASN A 86 8.67 6.18 -5.87
C ASN A 86 7.54 7.20 -5.70
N ARG A 87 7.67 8.15 -4.76
CA ARG A 87 6.67 9.20 -4.57
C ARG A 87 6.49 10.03 -5.85
N LEU A 88 7.58 10.43 -6.48
CA LEU A 88 7.53 11.15 -7.76
C LEU A 88 6.79 10.33 -8.83
N LYS A 89 7.09 9.03 -8.96
CA LYS A 89 6.42 8.17 -9.94
C LYS A 89 4.93 7.98 -9.67
N LEU A 90 4.54 7.88 -8.40
CA LEU A 90 3.13 7.80 -8.01
C LEU A 90 2.40 9.11 -8.32
N GLN A 91 3.00 10.26 -8.05
CA GLN A 91 2.42 11.59 -8.32
C GLN A 91 2.40 11.95 -9.82
N GLU A 92 3.30 11.38 -10.64
CA GLU A 92 3.29 11.55 -12.09
C GLU A 92 2.18 10.74 -12.80
N ASP A 93 1.63 9.71 -12.14
CA ASP A 93 0.51 8.94 -12.69
C ASP A 93 -0.78 9.77 -12.60
N PRO A 94 -1.62 9.79 -13.66
CA PRO A 94 -2.87 10.55 -13.63
C PRO A 94 -3.94 9.97 -12.70
N ALA A 95 -3.76 8.76 -12.17
CA ALA A 95 -4.69 8.14 -11.24
C ALA A 95 -4.57 8.77 -9.85
N PRO A 96 -5.69 8.97 -9.13
CA PRO A 96 -5.65 9.49 -7.77
C PRO A 96 -4.87 8.54 -6.84
N VAL A 97 -3.96 9.10 -6.06
CA VAL A 97 -3.23 8.42 -5.00
C VAL A 97 -3.98 8.59 -3.69
N ILE A 98 -4.57 7.53 -3.19
CA ILE A 98 -5.40 7.53 -1.99
C ILE A 98 -4.64 6.89 -0.83
N LEU A 99 -4.43 7.67 0.22
CA LEU A 99 -3.89 7.19 1.48
C LEU A 99 -5.01 6.58 2.32
N LEU A 100 -4.96 5.28 2.56
CA LEU A 100 -5.76 4.63 3.58
C LEU A 100 -5.05 4.75 4.92
N HIS A 101 -5.59 5.61 5.79
CA HIS A 101 -5.07 5.87 7.13
C HIS A 101 -5.77 4.98 8.16
N ALA A 102 -5.01 4.39 9.06
CA ALA A 102 -5.50 3.69 10.24
C ALA A 102 -4.66 4.12 11.44
N SER A 103 -5.30 4.29 12.60
CA SER A 103 -4.59 4.58 13.84
C SER A 103 -3.65 3.43 14.24
N PRO A 104 -2.65 3.67 15.10
CA PRO A 104 -1.78 2.62 15.61
C PRO A 104 -2.55 1.52 16.33
N GLU A 105 -3.60 1.86 17.07
CA GLU A 105 -4.48 0.95 17.80
C GLU A 105 -5.25 0.05 16.84
N GLU A 106 -5.87 0.64 15.83
CA GLU A 106 -6.60 -0.11 14.81
C GLU A 106 -5.66 -0.98 13.97
N THR A 107 -4.48 -0.46 13.64
CA THR A 107 -3.41 -1.22 13.00
C THR A 107 -3.03 -2.44 13.84
N ALA A 108 -2.77 -2.27 15.13
CA ALA A 108 -2.44 -3.37 16.05
C ALA A 108 -3.55 -4.41 16.09
N ARG A 109 -4.81 -3.97 16.20
CA ARG A 109 -5.98 -4.84 16.22
C ARG A 109 -6.10 -5.70 14.95
N ARG A 110 -5.88 -5.09 13.77
CA ARG A 110 -5.99 -5.77 12.46
C ARG A 110 -4.83 -6.72 12.17
N ILE A 111 -3.65 -6.45 12.74
CA ILE A 111 -2.45 -7.27 12.52
C ILE A 111 -2.42 -8.46 13.47
N GLN A 112 -3.03 -8.38 14.65
CA GLN A 112 -3.13 -9.49 15.60
C GLN A 112 -3.82 -10.67 14.92
N GLY A 113 -3.05 -11.74 14.67
CA GLY A 113 -3.53 -12.96 13.99
C GLY A 113 -3.07 -13.15 12.55
N SER A 114 -2.31 -12.21 11.99
CA SER A 114 -1.69 -12.35 10.67
C SER A 114 -0.27 -12.92 10.83
N HIS A 115 -0.04 -14.14 10.33
CA HIS A 115 1.28 -14.80 10.40
C HIS A 115 2.29 -14.29 9.38
N ASP A 116 1.87 -13.48 8.41
CA ASP A 116 2.69 -13.13 7.23
C ASP A 116 3.50 -11.83 7.37
N ARG A 117 3.54 -11.23 8.57
CA ARG A 117 4.19 -9.91 8.78
C ARG A 117 5.19 -9.90 9.94
N PRO A 118 6.44 -10.38 9.72
CA PRO A 118 7.45 -10.54 10.79
C PRO A 118 7.75 -9.24 11.57
N ILE A 119 7.73 -8.08 10.91
CA ILE A 119 8.02 -6.77 11.54
C ILE A 119 6.87 -6.33 12.44
N ALA A 120 5.63 -6.55 12.01
CA ALA A 120 4.44 -6.14 12.77
C ALA A 120 4.23 -6.97 14.03
N ASN A 121 4.52 -8.28 13.95
CA ASN A 121 4.36 -9.19 15.08
C ASN A 121 5.38 -8.97 16.22
N GLN A 122 6.40 -8.16 16.00
CA GLN A 122 7.44 -7.82 16.98
C GLN A 122 7.23 -6.45 17.64
N LEU A 123 6.26 -5.67 17.15
CA LEU A 123 5.99 -4.31 17.63
C LEU A 123 4.71 -4.31 18.48
N ASP A 124 4.79 -3.70 19.66
CA ASP A 124 3.62 -3.29 20.42
C ASP A 124 2.99 -2.00 19.81
N VAL A 125 1.87 -1.54 20.34
CA VAL A 125 1.18 -0.32 19.86
C VAL A 125 2.13 0.88 19.83
N ILE A 126 2.98 1.04 20.84
CA ILE A 126 3.95 2.14 20.94
C ILE A 126 4.99 2.04 19.81
N GLY A 127 5.45 0.83 19.51
CA GLY A 127 6.37 0.59 18.39
C GLY A 127 5.73 0.90 17.02
N LEU A 128 4.47 0.54 16.84
CA LEU A 128 3.69 0.86 15.64
C LEU A 128 3.46 2.37 15.50
N GLU A 129 3.10 3.06 16.59
CA GLU A 129 2.95 4.52 16.63
C GLU A 129 4.24 5.22 16.18
N LYS A 130 5.38 4.86 16.78
CA LYS A 130 6.69 5.42 16.41
C LYS A 130 7.06 5.17 14.95
N LEU A 131 6.73 3.97 14.44
CA LEU A 131 7.02 3.63 13.05
C LEU A 131 6.10 4.38 12.09
N LEU A 132 4.81 4.51 12.41
CA LEU A 132 3.84 5.29 11.65
C LEU A 132 4.24 6.77 11.63
N ALA A 133 4.55 7.36 12.78
CA ALA A 133 4.98 8.76 12.89
C ALA A 133 6.19 9.09 11.99
N LYS A 134 7.16 8.18 11.88
CA LYS A 134 8.31 8.33 10.98
C LYS A 134 7.95 8.31 9.49
N ARG A 135 6.81 7.70 9.14
CA ARG A 135 6.39 7.48 7.75
C ARG A 135 5.27 8.42 7.31
N GLN A 136 4.52 8.96 8.26
CA GLN A 136 3.30 9.73 8.02
C GLN A 136 3.51 10.85 7.00
N SER A 137 4.53 11.69 7.20
CA SER A 137 4.84 12.79 6.28
C SER A 137 5.10 12.33 4.84
N LYS A 138 5.64 11.11 4.66
CA LYS A 138 5.92 10.57 3.33
C LYS A 138 4.66 10.06 2.63
N TYR A 139 3.71 9.54 3.40
CA TYR A 139 2.39 9.18 2.87
C TYR A 139 1.62 10.44 2.48
N GLU A 140 1.56 11.45 3.36
CA GLU A 140 0.87 12.72 3.12
C GLU A 140 1.46 13.49 1.93
N GLU A 141 2.80 13.50 1.80
CA GLU A 141 3.49 14.12 0.65
C GLU A 141 3.09 13.46 -0.68
N CYS A 142 2.73 12.19 -0.66
CA CYS A 142 2.45 11.39 -1.85
C CYS A 142 0.96 11.34 -2.22
N ALA A 143 0.07 11.51 -1.23
CA ALA A 143 -1.36 11.31 -1.39
C ALA A 143 -2.08 12.55 -1.93
N ASP A 144 -3.00 12.35 -2.86
CA ASP A 144 -3.97 13.38 -3.25
C ASP A 144 -5.11 13.47 -2.24
N ILE A 145 -5.51 12.35 -1.66
CA ILE A 145 -6.63 12.23 -0.73
C ILE A 145 -6.26 11.25 0.39
N THR A 146 -6.72 11.56 1.61
CA THR A 146 -6.61 10.66 2.76
C THR A 146 -7.99 10.21 3.19
N ILE A 147 -8.17 8.90 3.36
CA ILE A 147 -9.40 8.28 3.88
C ILE A 147 -9.07 7.59 5.20
N ASP A 148 -9.72 8.03 6.28
CA ASP A 148 -9.67 7.33 7.56
C ASP A 148 -10.44 6.02 7.48
N THR A 149 -9.83 4.96 8.01
CA THR A 149 -10.41 3.61 7.94
C THR A 149 -10.83 3.06 9.30
N ASP A 150 -10.60 3.81 10.37
CA ASP A 150 -10.96 3.40 11.73
C ASP A 150 -12.48 3.29 11.86
N ASP A 151 -12.94 2.21 12.50
CA ASP A 151 -14.36 1.93 12.73
C ASP A 151 -15.25 1.94 11.47
N ARG A 152 -14.64 1.79 10.30
CA ARG A 152 -15.36 1.77 9.01
C ARG A 152 -15.36 0.38 8.39
N SER A 153 -16.48 0.05 7.73
CA SER A 153 -16.52 -1.15 6.91
C SER A 153 -15.73 -0.97 5.62
N PRO A 154 -15.11 -2.03 5.07
CA PRO A 154 -14.46 -1.97 3.75
C PRO A 154 -15.40 -1.45 2.65
N GLN A 155 -16.71 -1.76 2.73
CA GLN A 155 -17.70 -1.30 1.77
C GLN A 155 -17.83 0.23 1.80
N SER A 156 -17.95 0.85 2.97
CA SER A 156 -18.07 2.32 3.07
C SER A 156 -16.83 3.06 2.52
N ILE A 157 -15.66 2.45 2.64
CA ILE A 157 -14.42 2.99 2.08
C ILE A 157 -14.43 2.88 0.55
N VAL A 158 -14.87 1.74 0.02
CA VAL A 158 -14.99 1.52 -1.43
C VAL A 158 -16.00 2.49 -2.04
N ASP A 159 -17.14 2.72 -1.39
CA ASP A 159 -18.16 3.66 -1.89
C ASP A 159 -17.59 5.08 -1.99
N GLU A 160 -16.85 5.54 -0.98
CA GLU A 160 -16.15 6.84 -1.01
C GLU A 160 -15.10 6.92 -2.13
N ILE A 161 -14.31 5.86 -2.33
CA ILE A 161 -13.33 5.81 -3.42
C ILE A 161 -14.03 5.91 -4.79
N LYS A 162 -15.17 5.24 -4.97
CA LYS A 162 -15.94 5.31 -6.22
C LYS A 162 -16.48 6.71 -6.48
N ASP A 163 -16.93 7.40 -5.45
CA ASP A 163 -17.36 8.81 -5.57
C ASP A 163 -16.20 9.72 -5.99
N ILE A 164 -15.02 9.51 -5.42
CA ILE A 164 -13.79 10.23 -5.81
C ILE A 164 -13.42 9.97 -7.29
N MET A 165 -13.49 8.72 -7.73
CA MET A 165 -13.15 8.34 -9.11
C MET A 165 -14.16 8.83 -10.16
N SER A 166 -15.36 9.22 -9.73
CA SER A 166 -16.45 9.65 -10.61
C SER A 166 -16.48 11.17 -10.85
N ASN A 167 -15.74 11.93 -10.05
CA ASN A 167 -15.62 13.39 -10.12
C ASN A 167 -14.39 13.81 -10.88
#